data_31b8d8d35d86dc3667e55aefdcad5f4e
#
_entry.id   31b8d8d35d86dc3667e55aefdcad5f4e
#
_cell.length_a   1.000
_cell.length_b   1.000
_cell.length_c   1.000
_cell.angle_alpha   90.00
_cell.angle_beta   90.00
_cell.angle_gamma   90.00
#
_symmetry.space_group_name_H-M   'P 1'
#
loop_
_entity.id
_entity.type
_entity.pdbx_description
1 polymer ?
#
loop_
_entity_poly.entity_id
_entity_poly.type
_entity_poly.pdbx_seq_one_letter_code
_entity_poly.pdbx_strand_id
1 'polypeptide(L)'
;MALAARFVLGQNAGVSVETDRLISAKPTSAQEEQFERSLRPGTLAEYVGQEKIRGQLEIFIQAARARGEALDHVLLFGPPGLGKTTLAHIIAREMGVNLRQTSGPVLERPGDLAAILTNLQPRDVLFIDEIHRLSPVVEEILYPALEDFQIDIMIGEGPAARSIKLDLPPFTLAGATTRAGMLTNPLRDRFGIVARLEFYSQDELAAIVRRSARLLQVSLNDDGALEIACRARGTPRVANRILRRVRDYAQVKADGTVSKLVAEAALKMLDVDVLGLDVMDRKLLLALIEKFSGGPVGLDNLAHAIGEDAETIEDVLEPFLIQQGYLQRTLRGRIATLSAYRHFGIVAPAAARDLLSDH
;
A
#
# COMPACT_ATOMS: atom_id res chain seq x y z
N MET A 1 -22.24 -57.88 34.28
CA MET A 1 -22.88 -56.54 34.31
C MET A 1 -21.83 -55.56 33.82
N ALA A 2 -21.94 -55.12 32.58
CA ALA A 2 -20.99 -54.24 31.89
C ALA A 2 -21.56 -52.82 31.93
N LEU A 3 -20.80 -51.87 32.47
CA LEU A 3 -21.09 -50.45 32.38
C LEU A 3 -20.34 -49.88 31.19
N ALA A 4 -21.08 -49.49 30.15
CA ALA A 4 -20.56 -48.81 28.97
C ALA A 4 -20.33 -47.33 29.30
N ALA A 5 -19.07 -46.90 29.29
CA ALA A 5 -18.72 -45.49 29.32
C ALA A 5 -18.89 -44.87 27.92
N ARG A 6 -19.88 -43.99 27.78
CA ARG A 6 -20.06 -43.12 26.59
C ARG A 6 -19.00 -42.04 26.62
N PHE A 7 -18.09 -42.13 25.69
CA PHE A 7 -17.18 -40.99 25.32
C PHE A 7 -18.01 -40.00 24.51
N VAL A 8 -18.27 -38.83 25.10
CA VAL A 8 -18.82 -37.68 24.40
C VAL A 8 -17.64 -37.00 23.71
N LEU A 9 -17.53 -37.13 22.40
CA LEU A 9 -16.66 -36.35 21.58
C LEU A 9 -17.14 -34.88 21.59
N GLY A 10 -16.42 -34.07 22.38
CA GLY A 10 -16.57 -32.61 22.31
C GLY A 10 -16.14 -32.14 20.94
N GLN A 11 -17.04 -31.54 20.21
CA GLN A 11 -16.74 -30.77 19.02
C GLN A 11 -15.83 -29.61 19.42
N ASN A 12 -14.55 -29.70 19.09
CA ASN A 12 -13.67 -28.54 19.02
C ASN A 12 -14.19 -27.63 17.92
N ALA A 13 -14.94 -26.60 18.29
CA ALA A 13 -15.12 -25.43 17.47
C ALA A 13 -13.70 -24.84 17.25
N GLY A 14 -13.11 -25.14 16.12
CA GLY A 14 -11.91 -24.50 15.64
C GLY A 14 -12.20 -23.01 15.53
N VAL A 15 -11.73 -22.24 16.50
CA VAL A 15 -11.53 -20.81 16.31
C VAL A 15 -10.48 -20.71 15.22
N SER A 16 -10.93 -20.49 13.99
CA SER A 16 -10.06 -20.02 12.93
C SER A 16 -9.57 -18.64 13.37
N VAL A 17 -8.41 -18.59 14.00
CA VAL A 17 -7.65 -17.35 14.09
C VAL A 17 -7.38 -16.99 12.63
N GLU A 18 -8.16 -16.07 12.07
CA GLU A 18 -7.78 -15.39 10.83
C GLU A 18 -6.41 -14.81 11.12
N THR A 19 -5.39 -15.45 10.58
CA THR A 19 -4.01 -14.95 10.63
C THR A 19 -4.08 -13.61 9.92
N ASP A 20 -3.98 -12.51 10.67
CA ASP A 20 -3.89 -11.16 10.14
C ASP A 20 -2.92 -11.19 8.96
N ARG A 21 -3.41 -10.95 7.76
CA ARG A 21 -2.60 -11.04 6.53
C ARG A 21 -1.50 -10.00 6.62
N LEU A 22 -0.25 -10.44 6.76
CA LEU A 22 0.92 -9.56 6.84
C LEU A 22 1.00 -8.60 5.64
N ILE A 23 0.48 -9.03 4.50
CA ILE A 23 0.53 -8.30 3.23
C ILE A 23 -0.77 -7.57 2.87
N SER A 24 -1.77 -7.51 3.74
CA SER A 24 -3.01 -6.77 3.46
C SER A 24 -2.73 -5.33 3.03
N ALA A 25 -3.40 -4.85 1.98
CA ALA A 25 -3.28 -3.48 1.49
C ALA A 25 -3.80 -2.44 2.49
N LYS A 26 -4.75 -2.83 3.34
CA LYS A 26 -5.39 -1.97 4.36
C LYS A 26 -5.16 -2.53 5.75
N PRO A 27 -5.19 -1.69 6.81
CA PRO A 27 -5.21 -2.17 8.18
C PRO A 27 -6.43 -3.06 8.41
N THR A 28 -6.24 -4.18 9.11
CA THR A 28 -7.32 -5.13 9.41
C THR A 28 -8.11 -4.74 10.66
N SER A 29 -7.60 -3.78 11.45
CA SER A 29 -8.25 -3.27 12.65
C SER A 29 -7.88 -1.81 12.95
N ALA A 30 -8.74 -1.12 13.74
CA ALA A 30 -8.46 0.23 14.23
C ALA A 30 -7.16 0.31 15.08
N GLN A 31 -6.85 -0.77 15.80
CA GLN A 31 -5.61 -0.86 16.59
C GLN A 31 -4.37 -0.95 15.68
N GLU A 32 -4.46 -1.66 14.57
CA GLU A 32 -3.38 -1.73 13.59
C GLU A 32 -3.17 -0.38 12.91
N GLU A 33 -4.24 0.31 12.56
CA GLU A 33 -4.15 1.66 11.99
C GLU A 33 -3.48 2.64 12.97
N GLN A 34 -3.86 2.61 14.25
CA GLN A 34 -3.25 3.44 15.28
C GLN A 34 -1.76 3.10 15.45
N PHE A 35 -1.41 1.82 15.41
CA PHE A 35 -0.03 1.37 15.46
C PHE A 35 0.77 1.87 14.25
N GLU A 36 0.25 1.69 13.03
CA GLU A 36 0.90 2.20 11.82
C GLU A 36 1.11 3.73 11.89
N ARG A 37 0.10 4.47 12.38
CA ARG A 37 0.18 5.93 12.55
C ARG A 37 1.28 6.34 13.54
N SER A 38 1.47 5.61 14.64
CA SER A 38 2.49 5.92 15.64
C SER A 38 3.93 5.78 15.14
N LEU A 39 4.15 4.98 14.09
CA LEU A 39 5.46 4.74 13.49
C LEU A 39 5.77 5.66 12.30
N ARG A 40 4.80 6.48 11.84
CA ARG A 40 5.02 7.36 10.68
C ARG A 40 6.07 8.43 11.00
N PRO A 41 7.03 8.66 10.08
CA PRO A 41 7.90 9.83 10.18
C PRO A 41 7.08 11.12 10.10
N GLY A 42 7.49 12.11 10.86
CA GLY A 42 6.81 13.40 10.90
C GLY A 42 7.41 14.45 9.98
N THR A 43 8.65 14.28 9.52
CA THR A 43 9.41 15.22 8.71
C THR A 43 10.11 14.52 7.55
N LEU A 44 10.52 15.29 6.54
CA LEU A 44 11.34 14.77 5.43
C LEU A 44 12.70 14.24 5.92
N ALA A 45 13.26 14.83 6.97
CA ALA A 45 14.53 14.36 7.56
C ALA A 45 14.42 12.98 8.20
N GLU A 46 13.24 12.64 8.75
CA GLU A 46 12.96 11.32 9.33
C GLU A 46 12.54 10.29 8.27
N TYR A 47 12.19 10.74 7.07
CA TYR A 47 11.68 9.89 6.00
C TYR A 47 12.84 9.18 5.31
N VAL A 48 12.97 7.87 5.52
CA VAL A 48 14.02 7.03 4.94
C VAL A 48 13.64 6.64 3.52
N GLY A 49 14.63 6.62 2.62
CA GLY A 49 14.48 6.20 1.24
C GLY A 49 13.84 7.25 0.32
N GLN A 50 13.52 6.85 -0.91
CA GLN A 50 12.93 7.71 -1.94
C GLN A 50 13.72 9.02 -2.14
N GLU A 51 15.04 8.96 -2.15
CA GLU A 51 15.94 10.14 -2.08
C GLU A 51 15.64 11.21 -3.13
N LYS A 52 15.35 10.79 -4.37
CA LYS A 52 15.00 11.70 -5.46
C LYS A 52 13.74 12.50 -5.16
N ILE A 53 12.68 11.82 -4.71
CA ILE A 53 11.39 12.43 -4.37
C ILE A 53 11.55 13.34 -3.16
N ARG A 54 12.25 12.87 -2.13
CA ARG A 54 12.53 13.63 -0.92
C ARG A 54 13.26 14.93 -1.22
N GLY A 55 14.33 14.88 -2.02
CA GLY A 55 15.09 16.07 -2.40
C GLY A 55 14.28 17.06 -3.25
N GLN A 56 13.43 16.57 -4.15
CA GLN A 56 12.51 17.43 -4.91
C GLN A 56 11.48 18.11 -4.01
N LEU A 57 10.82 17.35 -3.16
CA LEU A 57 9.80 17.88 -2.24
C LEU A 57 10.42 18.91 -1.26
N GLU A 58 11.62 18.67 -0.77
CA GLU A 58 12.33 19.60 0.10
C GLU A 58 12.51 20.97 -0.57
N ILE A 59 12.98 21.00 -1.82
CA ILE A 59 13.17 22.24 -2.59
C ILE A 59 11.82 22.94 -2.82
N PHE A 60 10.78 22.20 -3.28
CA PHE A 60 9.50 22.79 -3.63
C PHE A 60 8.77 23.33 -2.40
N ILE A 61 8.79 22.60 -1.28
CA ILE A 61 8.21 23.04 -0.01
C ILE A 61 8.91 24.29 0.52
N GLN A 62 10.25 24.32 0.52
CA GLN A 62 11.00 25.49 0.95
C GLN A 62 10.70 26.72 0.10
N ALA A 63 10.61 26.55 -1.23
CA ALA A 63 10.28 27.63 -2.15
C ALA A 63 8.85 28.16 -1.93
N ALA A 64 7.85 27.28 -1.83
CA ALA A 64 6.46 27.68 -1.58
C ALA A 64 6.32 28.41 -0.25
N ARG A 65 6.96 27.91 0.81
CA ARG A 65 6.99 28.57 2.13
C ARG A 65 7.63 29.96 2.07
N ALA A 66 8.75 30.11 1.38
CA ALA A 66 9.44 31.38 1.26
C ALA A 66 8.60 32.44 0.54
N ARG A 67 7.76 32.03 -0.43
CA ARG A 67 6.82 32.91 -1.13
C ARG A 67 5.50 33.12 -0.41
N GLY A 68 5.21 32.29 0.62
CA GLY A 68 3.91 32.32 1.31
C GLY A 68 2.75 31.75 0.48
N GLU A 69 3.05 30.92 -0.51
CA GLU A 69 2.10 30.32 -1.46
C GLU A 69 1.70 28.88 -1.07
N ALA A 70 0.61 28.38 -1.65
CA ALA A 70 0.31 26.96 -1.63
C ALA A 70 1.37 26.21 -2.44
N LEU A 71 1.65 24.95 -2.07
CA LEU A 71 2.49 24.07 -2.89
C LEU A 71 1.70 23.67 -4.15
N ASP A 72 2.38 23.44 -5.25
CA ASP A 72 1.76 22.84 -6.44
C ASP A 72 1.08 21.51 -6.08
N HIS A 73 0.04 21.14 -6.84
CA HIS A 73 -0.66 19.88 -6.62
C HIS A 73 0.29 18.68 -6.83
N VAL A 74 0.21 17.70 -5.93
CA VAL A 74 1.14 16.55 -5.85
C VAL A 74 0.39 15.26 -6.14
N LEU A 75 0.87 14.48 -7.11
CA LEU A 75 0.43 13.11 -7.36
C LEU A 75 1.45 12.12 -6.83
N LEU A 76 1.05 11.31 -5.84
CA LEU A 76 1.84 10.24 -5.25
C LEU A 76 1.34 8.89 -5.77
N PHE A 77 2.14 8.16 -6.55
CA PHE A 77 1.70 6.88 -7.09
C PHE A 77 2.73 5.76 -6.93
N GLY A 78 2.25 4.53 -6.93
CA GLY A 78 3.05 3.32 -6.75
C GLY A 78 2.34 2.27 -5.92
N PRO A 79 2.94 1.08 -5.75
CA PRO A 79 2.39 -0.03 -4.97
C PRO A 79 1.89 0.37 -3.57
N PRO A 80 0.99 -0.41 -2.96
CA PRO A 80 0.52 -0.12 -1.61
C PRO A 80 1.64 -0.29 -0.58
N GLY A 81 1.55 0.43 0.55
CA GLY A 81 2.49 0.30 1.67
C GLY A 81 3.82 1.05 1.54
N LEU A 82 4.04 1.83 0.47
CA LEU A 82 5.28 2.58 0.22
C LEU A 82 5.36 3.95 0.88
N GLY A 83 4.29 4.42 1.54
CA GLY A 83 4.32 5.67 2.30
C GLY A 83 3.66 6.87 1.62
N LYS A 84 2.77 6.70 0.61
CA LYS A 84 2.03 7.79 -0.05
C LYS A 84 1.30 8.69 0.96
N THR A 85 0.49 8.10 1.82
CA THR A 85 -0.22 8.81 2.89
C THR A 85 0.74 9.49 3.86
N THR A 86 1.87 8.86 4.17
CA THR A 86 2.92 9.44 5.04
C THR A 86 3.51 10.70 4.43
N LEU A 87 3.81 10.71 3.13
CA LEU A 87 4.32 11.89 2.43
C LEU A 87 3.30 13.04 2.44
N ALA A 88 2.01 12.76 2.24
CA ALA A 88 0.97 13.79 2.34
C ALA A 88 0.94 14.45 3.73
N HIS A 89 1.07 13.67 4.80
CA HIS A 89 1.18 14.19 6.16
C HIS A 89 2.45 15.03 6.36
N ILE A 90 3.58 14.59 5.83
CA ILE A 90 4.85 15.32 5.89
C ILE A 90 4.74 16.65 5.15
N ILE A 91 4.17 16.65 3.93
CA ILE A 91 3.97 17.88 3.13
C ILE A 91 3.18 18.91 3.94
N ALA A 92 2.03 18.54 4.50
CA ALA A 92 1.22 19.46 5.29
C ALA A 92 1.99 19.99 6.52
N ARG A 93 2.70 19.11 7.22
CA ARG A 93 3.49 19.49 8.40
C ARG A 93 4.66 20.40 8.06
N GLU A 94 5.40 20.10 7.01
CA GLU A 94 6.52 20.92 6.54
C GLU A 94 6.03 22.28 6.01
N MET A 95 4.86 22.33 5.36
CA MET A 95 4.21 23.57 4.95
C MET A 95 3.67 24.38 6.14
N GLY A 96 3.47 23.75 7.32
CA GLY A 96 2.91 24.36 8.51
C GLY A 96 1.41 24.67 8.38
N VAL A 97 0.66 23.78 7.70
CA VAL A 97 -0.77 23.95 7.40
C VAL A 97 -1.57 22.71 7.81
N ASN A 98 -2.90 22.80 7.75
CA ASN A 98 -3.75 21.65 8.07
C ASN A 98 -3.80 20.64 6.93
N LEU A 99 -3.97 19.37 7.29
CA LEU A 99 -4.27 18.29 6.38
C LEU A 99 -5.73 17.89 6.49
N ARG A 100 -6.48 17.98 5.39
CA ARG A 100 -7.80 17.37 5.25
C ARG A 100 -7.62 16.07 4.47
N GLN A 101 -8.10 14.96 5.03
CA GLN A 101 -7.93 13.64 4.42
C GLN A 101 -9.28 13.04 4.07
N THR A 102 -9.38 12.51 2.86
CA THR A 102 -10.51 11.72 2.36
C THR A 102 -9.99 10.63 1.40
N SER A 103 -10.88 9.90 0.77
CA SER A 103 -10.54 8.91 -0.27
C SER A 103 -11.54 8.96 -1.42
N GLY A 104 -11.12 8.53 -2.62
CA GLY A 104 -11.98 8.48 -3.80
C GLY A 104 -13.32 7.78 -3.54
N PRO A 105 -13.33 6.56 -2.96
CA PRO A 105 -14.57 5.83 -2.68
C PRO A 105 -15.55 6.52 -1.71
N VAL A 106 -15.07 7.43 -0.87
CA VAL A 106 -15.93 8.19 0.09
C VAL A 106 -16.59 9.38 -0.57
N LEU A 107 -16.01 9.90 -1.65
CA LEU A 107 -16.53 11.04 -2.41
C LEU A 107 -17.51 10.56 -3.47
N GLU A 108 -18.73 10.22 -3.06
CA GLU A 108 -19.74 9.67 -3.97
C GLU A 108 -20.45 10.76 -4.78
N ARG A 109 -20.63 11.93 -4.18
CA ARG A 109 -21.44 13.02 -4.74
C ARG A 109 -20.63 14.32 -4.86
N PRO A 110 -20.96 15.17 -5.85
CA PRO A 110 -20.39 16.52 -5.97
C PRO A 110 -20.42 17.35 -4.69
N GLY A 111 -21.52 17.26 -3.92
CA GLY A 111 -21.67 17.98 -2.66
C GLY A 111 -20.68 17.55 -1.57
N ASP A 112 -20.24 16.29 -1.56
CA ASP A 112 -19.28 15.80 -0.57
C ASP A 112 -17.92 16.48 -0.75
N LEU A 113 -17.47 16.59 -2.00
CA LEU A 113 -16.24 17.28 -2.34
C LEU A 113 -16.36 18.80 -2.12
N ALA A 114 -17.47 19.42 -2.57
CA ALA A 114 -17.72 20.83 -2.38
C ALA A 114 -17.70 21.24 -0.89
N ALA A 115 -18.32 20.41 -0.02
CA ALA A 115 -18.29 20.64 1.42
C ALA A 115 -16.88 20.60 2.01
N ILE A 116 -15.99 19.75 1.50
CA ILE A 116 -14.59 19.74 1.94
C ILE A 116 -13.84 20.97 1.44
N LEU A 117 -13.96 21.29 0.14
CA LEU A 117 -13.23 22.38 -0.50
C LEU A 117 -13.58 23.75 0.10
N THR A 118 -14.87 24.02 0.39
CA THR A 118 -15.33 25.28 0.99
C THR A 118 -14.89 25.46 2.44
N ASN A 119 -14.47 24.40 3.12
CA ASN A 119 -13.95 24.44 4.49
C ASN A 119 -12.42 24.47 4.58
N LEU A 120 -11.70 24.54 3.45
CA LEU A 120 -10.24 24.68 3.45
C LEU A 120 -9.83 26.09 3.87
N GLN A 121 -8.71 26.17 4.56
CA GLN A 121 -8.04 27.44 4.85
C GLN A 121 -6.94 27.70 3.79
N PRO A 122 -6.49 28.94 3.60
CA PRO A 122 -5.41 29.24 2.66
C PRO A 122 -4.19 28.34 2.88
N ARG A 123 -3.72 27.72 1.80
CA ARG A 123 -2.56 26.79 1.73
C ARG A 123 -2.77 25.43 2.37
N ASP A 124 -3.96 25.10 2.91
CA ASP A 124 -4.26 23.76 3.43
C ASP A 124 -3.94 22.68 2.39
N VAL A 125 -3.63 21.48 2.86
CA VAL A 125 -3.45 20.31 2.02
C VAL A 125 -4.70 19.44 2.08
N LEU A 126 -5.32 19.20 0.92
CA LEU A 126 -6.36 18.19 0.75
C LEU A 126 -5.70 16.90 0.25
N PHE A 127 -5.79 15.83 1.02
CA PHE A 127 -5.31 14.51 0.62
C PHE A 127 -6.47 13.62 0.21
N ILE A 128 -6.42 13.10 -1.03
CA ILE A 128 -7.39 12.12 -1.56
C ILE A 128 -6.65 10.82 -1.83
N ASP A 129 -6.90 9.79 -1.02
CA ASP A 129 -6.38 8.45 -1.26
C ASP A 129 -7.23 7.72 -2.30
N GLU A 130 -6.63 6.80 -3.05
CA GLU A 130 -7.27 6.09 -4.18
C GLU A 130 -8.01 7.05 -5.14
N ILE A 131 -7.36 8.15 -5.49
CA ILE A 131 -7.96 9.23 -6.31
C ILE A 131 -8.47 8.73 -7.67
N HIS A 132 -7.93 7.63 -8.19
CA HIS A 132 -8.39 6.97 -9.43
C HIS A 132 -9.80 6.37 -9.32
N ARG A 133 -10.37 6.31 -8.10
CA ARG A 133 -11.73 5.80 -7.84
C ARG A 133 -12.78 6.92 -7.70
N LEU A 134 -12.41 8.15 -7.99
CA LEU A 134 -13.38 9.23 -8.09
C LEU A 134 -14.38 8.96 -9.22
N SER A 135 -15.65 9.27 -8.98
CA SER A 135 -16.65 9.24 -10.05
C SER A 135 -16.39 10.39 -11.02
N PRO A 136 -16.70 10.23 -12.33
CA PRO A 136 -16.49 11.29 -13.33
C PRO A 136 -17.14 12.62 -12.94
N VAL A 137 -18.33 12.59 -12.32
CA VAL A 137 -19.06 13.79 -11.91
C VAL A 137 -18.35 14.54 -10.77
N VAL A 138 -17.69 13.81 -9.85
CA VAL A 138 -16.89 14.42 -8.79
C VAL A 138 -15.57 14.95 -9.34
N GLU A 139 -14.98 14.22 -10.29
CA GLU A 139 -13.74 14.63 -10.95
C GLU A 139 -13.91 15.95 -11.75
N GLU A 140 -15.06 16.16 -12.41
CA GLU A 140 -15.39 17.39 -13.12
C GLU A 140 -15.39 18.65 -12.22
N ILE A 141 -15.75 18.51 -10.95
CA ILE A 141 -15.67 19.62 -9.97
C ILE A 141 -14.22 19.91 -9.57
N LEU A 142 -13.35 18.93 -9.57
CA LEU A 142 -11.94 19.15 -9.24
C LEU A 142 -11.26 20.03 -10.29
N TYR A 143 -11.60 19.96 -11.55
CA TYR A 143 -10.88 20.68 -12.59
C TYR A 143 -10.83 22.19 -12.34
N PRO A 144 -11.95 22.92 -12.23
CA PRO A 144 -11.90 24.35 -11.93
C PRO A 144 -11.37 24.63 -10.53
N ALA A 145 -11.56 23.73 -9.56
CA ALA A 145 -11.02 23.89 -8.22
C ALA A 145 -9.48 23.85 -8.19
N LEU A 146 -8.84 23.08 -9.09
CA LEU A 146 -7.38 22.96 -9.16
C LEU A 146 -6.74 24.03 -10.06
N GLU A 147 -7.43 24.50 -11.09
CA GLU A 147 -6.91 25.50 -12.02
C GLU A 147 -7.15 26.94 -11.54
N ASP A 148 -8.40 27.24 -11.21
CA ASP A 148 -8.87 28.61 -10.94
C ASP A 148 -9.19 28.85 -9.47
N PHE A 149 -9.07 27.84 -8.60
CA PHE A 149 -9.54 27.89 -7.21
C PHE A 149 -11.01 28.31 -7.12
N GLN A 150 -11.85 27.74 -7.97
CA GLN A 150 -13.29 28.01 -8.03
C GLN A 150 -14.07 26.70 -8.13
N ILE A 151 -15.28 26.69 -7.61
CA ILE A 151 -16.24 25.60 -7.82
C ILE A 151 -17.59 26.16 -8.28
N ASP A 152 -18.24 25.42 -9.17
CA ASP A 152 -19.61 25.67 -9.59
C ASP A 152 -20.58 24.80 -8.79
N ILE A 153 -21.48 25.42 -8.05
CA ILE A 153 -22.52 24.72 -7.27
C ILE A 153 -23.88 24.99 -7.88
N MET A 154 -24.60 23.93 -8.21
CA MET A 154 -25.99 24.04 -8.64
C MET A 154 -26.91 24.18 -7.43
N ILE A 155 -27.67 25.25 -7.36
CA ILE A 155 -28.68 25.53 -6.32
C ILE A 155 -30.08 25.46 -6.96
N GLY A 156 -30.97 24.67 -6.35
CA GLY A 156 -32.34 24.40 -6.83
C GLY A 156 -32.43 23.16 -7.70
N GLU A 157 -33.63 22.83 -8.10
CA GLU A 157 -33.95 21.67 -8.94
C GLU A 157 -34.72 22.08 -10.21
N GLY A 158 -34.55 21.29 -11.27
CA GLY A 158 -35.25 21.46 -12.54
C GLY A 158 -34.85 22.73 -13.30
N PRO A 159 -35.77 23.32 -14.12
CA PRO A 159 -35.45 24.47 -14.97
C PRO A 159 -35.13 25.76 -14.22
N ALA A 160 -35.39 25.84 -12.90
CA ALA A 160 -35.07 26.97 -12.05
C ALA A 160 -33.72 26.84 -11.35
N ALA A 161 -32.97 25.76 -11.57
CA ALA A 161 -31.65 25.58 -11.02
C ALA A 161 -30.68 26.67 -11.53
N ARG A 162 -29.88 27.23 -10.62
CA ARG A 162 -28.88 28.26 -10.93
C ARG A 162 -27.50 27.75 -10.51
N SER A 163 -26.50 27.98 -11.37
CA SER A 163 -25.11 27.78 -11.00
C SER A 163 -24.60 29.02 -10.25
N ILE A 164 -23.96 28.79 -9.11
CA ILE A 164 -23.24 29.83 -8.36
C ILE A 164 -21.77 29.42 -8.32
N LYS A 165 -20.89 30.32 -8.76
CA LYS A 165 -19.45 30.19 -8.63
C LYS A 165 -19.02 30.63 -7.23
N LEU A 166 -18.25 29.78 -6.55
CA LEU A 166 -17.64 30.08 -5.27
C LEU A 166 -16.12 30.08 -5.41
N ASP A 167 -15.49 31.14 -4.96
CA ASP A 167 -14.03 31.22 -4.87
C ASP A 167 -13.53 30.39 -3.68
N LEU A 168 -12.47 29.65 -3.91
CA LEU A 168 -11.78 28.85 -2.91
C LEU A 168 -10.46 29.54 -2.53
N PRO A 169 -10.01 29.39 -1.28
CA PRO A 169 -8.65 29.79 -0.95
C PRO A 169 -7.65 28.88 -1.70
N PRO A 170 -6.49 29.41 -2.15
CA PRO A 170 -5.44 28.58 -2.74
C PRO A 170 -5.06 27.43 -1.82
N PHE A 171 -5.07 26.21 -2.31
CA PHE A 171 -4.80 24.98 -1.55
C PHE A 171 -3.93 24.03 -2.37
N THR A 172 -3.38 23.02 -1.73
CA THR A 172 -2.64 21.93 -2.39
C THR A 172 -3.48 20.66 -2.39
N LEU A 173 -3.73 20.08 -3.57
CA LEU A 173 -4.22 18.72 -3.67
C LEU A 173 -3.03 17.74 -3.64
N ALA A 174 -3.03 16.81 -2.70
CA ALA A 174 -2.16 15.64 -2.71
C ALA A 174 -3.00 14.41 -3.06
N GLY A 175 -2.93 13.95 -4.30
CA GLY A 175 -3.60 12.73 -4.77
C GLY A 175 -2.72 11.50 -4.58
N ALA A 176 -3.28 10.39 -4.09
CA ALA A 176 -2.57 9.12 -4.03
C ALA A 176 -3.30 8.04 -4.83
N THR A 177 -2.52 7.20 -5.53
CA THR A 177 -3.07 6.08 -6.31
C THR A 177 -2.10 4.91 -6.40
N THR A 178 -2.62 3.69 -6.48
CA THR A 178 -1.88 2.50 -6.88
C THR A 178 -1.86 2.34 -8.40
N ARG A 179 -2.82 2.95 -9.11
CA ARG A 179 -3.11 2.75 -10.54
C ARG A 179 -3.09 4.07 -11.31
N ALA A 180 -1.91 4.68 -11.45
CA ALA A 180 -1.76 5.96 -12.15
C ALA A 180 -2.30 5.95 -13.59
N GLY A 181 -2.28 4.80 -14.26
CA GLY A 181 -2.83 4.64 -15.61
C GLY A 181 -4.36 4.71 -15.70
N MET A 182 -5.08 4.64 -14.58
CA MET A 182 -6.54 4.78 -14.53
C MET A 182 -6.99 6.24 -14.33
N LEU A 183 -6.07 7.15 -14.04
CA LEU A 183 -6.39 8.57 -13.96
C LEU A 183 -6.67 9.10 -15.36
N THR A 184 -7.68 9.96 -15.49
CA THR A 184 -7.93 10.68 -16.71
C THR A 184 -6.79 11.64 -17.03
N ASN A 185 -6.50 11.86 -18.30
CA ASN A 185 -5.46 12.81 -18.70
C ASN A 185 -5.72 14.22 -18.14
N PRO A 186 -6.97 14.76 -18.21
CA PRO A 186 -7.26 16.07 -17.65
C PRO A 186 -6.91 16.20 -16.15
N LEU A 187 -7.20 15.19 -15.35
CA LEU A 187 -6.85 15.24 -13.93
C LEU A 187 -5.33 15.13 -13.73
N ARG A 188 -4.69 14.26 -14.48
CA ARG A 188 -3.25 14.00 -14.37
C ARG A 188 -2.41 15.24 -14.70
N ASP A 189 -2.81 15.99 -15.75
CA ASP A 189 -2.08 17.17 -16.22
C ASP A 189 -2.13 18.35 -15.25
N ARG A 190 -3.02 18.32 -14.25
CA ARG A 190 -3.14 19.35 -13.22
C ARG A 190 -2.18 19.15 -12.04
N PHE A 191 -1.48 18.03 -11.99
CA PHE A 191 -0.46 17.80 -10.97
C PHE A 191 0.89 18.35 -11.43
N GLY A 192 1.34 19.44 -10.82
CA GLY A 192 2.67 20.02 -11.08
C GLY A 192 3.82 19.17 -10.54
N ILE A 193 3.56 18.38 -9.50
CA ILE A 193 4.54 17.47 -8.88
C ILE A 193 4.03 16.03 -9.00
N VAL A 194 4.76 15.20 -9.77
CA VAL A 194 4.40 13.78 -9.95
C VAL A 194 5.51 12.90 -9.38
N ALA A 195 5.19 12.18 -8.30
CA ALA A 195 6.13 11.38 -7.54
C ALA A 195 5.78 9.89 -7.60
N ARG A 196 6.61 9.10 -8.30
CA ARG A 196 6.50 7.64 -8.33
C ARG A 196 7.29 7.06 -7.17
N LEU A 197 6.61 6.41 -6.22
CA LEU A 197 7.25 5.68 -5.14
C LEU A 197 7.66 4.28 -5.64
N GLU A 198 8.87 3.91 -5.29
CA GLU A 198 9.47 2.62 -5.65
C GLU A 198 9.62 1.74 -4.41
N PHE A 199 9.82 0.43 -4.62
CA PHE A 199 10.13 -0.47 -3.54
C PHE A 199 11.45 -0.09 -2.88
N TYR A 200 11.51 -0.24 -1.58
CA TYR A 200 12.69 0.07 -0.77
C TYR A 200 13.75 -1.03 -0.87
N SER A 201 14.99 -0.66 -0.82
CA SER A 201 16.11 -1.58 -0.65
C SER A 201 16.09 -2.25 0.74
N GLN A 202 16.83 -3.34 0.89
CA GLN A 202 16.96 -4.02 2.18
C GLN A 202 17.59 -3.12 3.25
N ASP A 203 18.57 -2.31 2.88
CA ASP A 203 19.26 -1.39 3.81
C ASP A 203 18.32 -0.27 4.29
N GLU A 204 17.52 0.30 3.39
CA GLU A 204 16.51 1.30 3.73
C GLU A 204 15.44 0.70 4.67
N LEU A 205 14.97 -0.52 4.37
CA LEU A 205 14.02 -1.20 5.24
C LEU A 205 14.62 -1.54 6.61
N ALA A 206 15.87 -1.98 6.65
CA ALA A 206 16.57 -2.22 7.93
C ALA A 206 16.67 -0.92 8.75
N ALA A 207 16.95 0.21 8.11
CA ALA A 207 16.95 1.52 8.77
C ALA A 207 15.56 1.88 9.33
N ILE A 208 14.50 1.62 8.56
CA ILE A 208 13.09 1.82 9.00
C ILE A 208 12.77 0.91 10.18
N VAL A 209 13.14 -0.37 10.13
CA VAL A 209 12.92 -1.35 11.21
C VAL A 209 13.64 -0.91 12.49
N ARG A 210 14.90 -0.48 12.41
CA ARG A 210 15.66 0.05 13.56
C ARG A 210 14.99 1.29 14.15
N ARG A 211 14.53 2.22 13.31
CA ARG A 211 13.81 3.41 13.77
C ARG A 211 12.50 3.01 14.48
N SER A 212 11.73 2.12 13.87
CA SER A 212 10.46 1.65 14.45
C SER A 212 10.68 0.89 15.76
N ALA A 213 11.71 0.04 15.86
CA ALA A 213 12.06 -0.66 17.08
C ALA A 213 12.41 0.30 18.22
N ARG A 214 13.14 1.38 17.94
CA ARG A 214 13.44 2.43 18.94
C ARG A 214 12.17 3.11 19.44
N LEU A 215 11.24 3.46 18.54
CA LEU A 215 9.96 4.08 18.91
C LEU A 215 9.09 3.13 19.76
N LEU A 216 9.16 1.84 19.49
CA LEU A 216 8.44 0.79 20.22
C LEU A 216 9.18 0.29 21.47
N GLN A 217 10.38 0.80 21.74
CA GLN A 217 11.24 0.35 22.83
C GLN A 217 11.54 -1.17 22.78
N VAL A 218 11.73 -1.69 21.58
CA VAL A 218 12.06 -3.10 21.32
C VAL A 218 13.57 -3.25 21.24
N SER A 219 14.14 -4.18 22.00
CA SER A 219 15.54 -4.59 21.86
C SER A 219 15.71 -5.32 20.53
N LEU A 220 16.53 -4.79 19.64
CA LEU A 220 16.71 -5.28 18.27
C LEU A 220 18.19 -5.29 17.92
N ASN A 221 18.70 -6.45 17.50
CA ASN A 221 20.03 -6.59 16.96
C ASN A 221 20.06 -6.23 15.46
N ASP A 222 21.23 -5.84 14.95
CA ASP A 222 21.38 -5.47 13.53
C ASP A 222 21.07 -6.62 12.58
N ASP A 223 21.44 -7.85 12.92
CA ASP A 223 21.13 -9.06 12.16
C ASP A 223 19.63 -9.38 12.14
N GLY A 224 18.92 -9.13 13.25
CA GLY A 224 17.47 -9.24 13.33
C GLY A 224 16.76 -8.19 12.46
N ALA A 225 17.29 -6.95 12.45
CA ALA A 225 16.76 -5.90 11.58
C ALA A 225 16.88 -6.24 10.08
N LEU A 226 18.04 -6.78 9.69
CA LEU A 226 18.29 -7.23 8.32
C LEU A 226 17.40 -8.41 7.94
N GLU A 227 17.21 -9.39 8.83
CA GLU A 227 16.34 -10.53 8.57
C GLU A 227 14.88 -10.12 8.35
N ILE A 228 14.37 -9.17 9.15
CA ILE A 228 13.04 -8.59 8.94
C ILE A 228 12.98 -7.85 7.59
N ALA A 229 13.99 -7.04 7.28
CA ALA A 229 14.04 -6.24 6.08
C ALA A 229 14.06 -7.10 4.80
N CYS A 230 14.82 -8.20 4.79
CA CYS A 230 14.91 -9.14 3.67
C CYS A 230 13.53 -9.75 3.32
N ARG A 231 12.68 -9.97 4.33
CA ARG A 231 11.36 -10.57 4.14
C ARG A 231 10.21 -9.58 4.08
N ALA A 232 10.51 -8.27 4.11
CA ALA A 232 9.51 -7.20 4.13
C ALA A 232 8.96 -6.81 2.75
N ARG A 233 9.31 -7.55 1.68
CA ARG A 233 8.74 -7.36 0.33
C ARG A 233 8.95 -5.94 -0.23
N GLY A 234 10.04 -5.29 0.13
CA GLY A 234 10.33 -3.92 -0.33
C GLY A 234 9.39 -2.84 0.22
N THR A 235 8.56 -3.13 1.24
CA THR A 235 7.56 -2.19 1.73
C THR A 235 7.68 -1.89 3.22
N PRO A 236 7.72 -0.60 3.64
CA PRO A 236 7.76 -0.20 5.04
C PRO A 236 6.59 -0.73 5.88
N ARG A 237 5.40 -0.82 5.30
CA ARG A 237 4.21 -1.35 5.99
C ARG A 237 4.42 -2.80 6.42
N VAL A 238 4.86 -3.66 5.49
CA VAL A 238 5.12 -5.07 5.78
C VAL A 238 6.27 -5.20 6.78
N ALA A 239 7.35 -4.42 6.65
CA ALA A 239 8.45 -4.41 7.60
C ALA A 239 7.99 -4.11 9.04
N ASN A 240 7.14 -3.11 9.22
CA ASN A 240 6.60 -2.74 10.53
C ASN A 240 5.64 -3.80 11.09
N ARG A 241 4.83 -4.43 10.25
CA ARG A 241 3.95 -5.54 10.64
C ARG A 241 4.75 -6.76 11.09
N ILE A 242 5.77 -7.13 10.33
CA ILE A 242 6.70 -8.21 10.71
C ILE A 242 7.37 -7.87 12.04
N LEU A 243 7.93 -6.66 12.20
CA LEU A 243 8.56 -6.24 13.47
C LEU A 243 7.62 -6.40 14.66
N ARG A 244 6.35 -6.01 14.51
CA ARG A 244 5.34 -6.18 15.58
C ARG A 244 5.16 -7.65 15.96
N ARG A 245 5.01 -8.54 14.99
CA ARG A 245 4.82 -9.97 15.24
C ARG A 245 6.08 -10.65 15.81
N VAL A 246 7.25 -10.28 15.30
CA VAL A 246 8.53 -10.77 15.80
C VAL A 246 8.77 -10.29 17.24
N ARG A 247 8.41 -9.05 17.58
CA ARG A 247 8.42 -8.54 18.95
C ARG A 247 7.55 -9.40 19.87
N ASP A 248 6.29 -9.65 19.47
CA ASP A 248 5.36 -10.45 20.27
C ASP A 248 5.92 -11.87 20.50
N TYR A 249 6.54 -12.47 19.48
CA TYR A 249 7.24 -13.75 19.59
C TYR A 249 8.45 -13.67 20.54
N ALA A 250 9.30 -12.64 20.41
CA ALA A 250 10.47 -12.44 21.26
C ALA A 250 10.11 -12.34 22.74
N GLN A 251 9.03 -11.63 23.05
CA GLN A 251 8.54 -11.44 24.41
C GLN A 251 8.01 -12.73 25.05
N VAL A 252 7.43 -13.65 24.24
CA VAL A 252 6.78 -14.87 24.78
C VAL A 252 7.70 -16.09 24.69
N LYS A 253 8.54 -16.17 23.68
CA LYS A 253 9.35 -17.37 23.35
C LYS A 253 10.85 -17.18 23.50
N ALA A 254 11.32 -15.94 23.75
CA ALA A 254 12.73 -15.61 23.92
C ALA A 254 12.92 -14.65 25.11
N ASP A 255 14.05 -13.97 25.15
CA ASP A 255 14.43 -12.99 26.20
C ASP A 255 13.91 -11.56 25.96
N GLY A 256 13.05 -11.36 24.94
CA GLY A 256 12.56 -10.06 24.53
C GLY A 256 13.45 -9.36 23.50
N THR A 257 14.62 -9.93 23.14
CA THR A 257 15.53 -9.38 22.15
C THR A 257 15.27 -9.99 20.76
N VAL A 258 15.12 -9.14 19.77
CA VAL A 258 14.95 -9.56 18.37
C VAL A 258 16.32 -9.75 17.73
N SER A 259 16.83 -10.98 17.77
CA SER A 259 17.99 -11.43 16.98
C SER A 259 17.56 -12.07 15.68
N LYS A 260 18.50 -12.38 14.79
CA LYS A 260 18.24 -13.11 13.55
C LYS A 260 17.50 -14.42 13.80
N LEU A 261 17.97 -15.23 14.76
CA LEU A 261 17.35 -16.51 15.09
C LEU A 261 15.90 -16.38 15.57
N VAL A 262 15.64 -15.36 16.39
CA VAL A 262 14.28 -15.06 16.87
C VAL A 262 13.39 -14.60 15.71
N ALA A 263 13.90 -13.75 14.82
CA ALA A 263 13.17 -13.30 13.63
C ALA A 263 12.85 -14.47 12.68
N GLU A 264 13.81 -15.34 12.38
CA GLU A 264 13.61 -16.54 11.57
C GLU A 264 12.56 -17.49 12.16
N ALA A 265 12.63 -17.74 13.46
CA ALA A 265 11.67 -18.61 14.15
C ALA A 265 10.24 -18.01 14.13
N ALA A 266 10.12 -16.71 14.37
CA ALA A 266 8.84 -16.02 14.30
C ALA A 266 8.26 -16.02 12.89
N LEU A 267 9.07 -15.73 11.85
CA LEU A 267 8.66 -15.70 10.46
C LEU A 267 8.27 -17.10 9.95
N LYS A 268 8.96 -18.15 10.40
CA LYS A 268 8.56 -19.53 10.13
C LYS A 268 7.20 -19.86 10.74
N MET A 269 6.93 -19.40 11.97
CA MET A 269 5.62 -19.56 12.61
C MET A 269 4.49 -18.80 11.85
N LEU A 270 4.83 -17.72 11.18
CA LEU A 270 3.92 -16.91 10.36
C LEU A 270 3.82 -17.39 8.91
N ASP A 271 4.41 -18.54 8.59
CA ASP A 271 4.43 -19.09 7.23
C ASP A 271 5.03 -18.16 6.16
N VAL A 272 5.95 -17.27 6.55
CA VAL A 272 6.75 -16.44 5.65
C VAL A 272 8.06 -17.15 5.34
N ASP A 273 8.31 -17.40 4.08
CA ASP A 273 9.53 -18.13 3.65
C ASP A 273 10.79 -17.22 3.62
N VAL A 274 11.92 -17.80 3.26
CA VAL A 274 13.23 -17.12 3.23
C VAL A 274 13.30 -15.95 2.25
N LEU A 275 12.42 -15.88 1.26
CA LEU A 275 12.33 -14.82 0.27
C LEU A 275 11.20 -13.81 0.55
N GLY A 276 10.49 -13.98 1.67
CA GLY A 276 9.38 -13.11 2.06
C GLY A 276 8.05 -13.46 1.38
N LEU A 277 7.95 -14.63 0.72
CA LEU A 277 6.68 -15.11 0.17
C LEU A 277 5.82 -15.65 1.32
N ASP A 278 4.59 -15.19 1.39
CA ASP A 278 3.61 -15.72 2.34
C ASP A 278 2.78 -16.87 1.73
N VAL A 279 1.77 -17.30 2.49
CA VAL A 279 0.88 -18.39 2.06
C VAL A 279 0.16 -18.05 0.75
N MET A 280 -0.27 -16.79 0.57
CA MET A 280 -1.05 -16.40 -0.61
C MET A 280 -0.17 -16.25 -1.85
N ASP A 281 1.05 -15.74 -1.71
CA ASP A 281 2.03 -15.69 -2.80
C ASP A 281 2.34 -17.09 -3.31
N ARG A 282 2.65 -18.01 -2.38
CA ARG A 282 2.94 -19.40 -2.73
C ARG A 282 1.73 -20.10 -3.36
N LYS A 283 0.53 -19.85 -2.82
CA LYS A 283 -0.72 -20.41 -3.37
C LYS A 283 -0.97 -19.92 -4.80
N LEU A 284 -0.72 -18.63 -5.07
CA LEU A 284 -0.86 -18.05 -6.40
C LEU A 284 0.13 -18.66 -7.39
N LEU A 285 1.42 -18.71 -7.03
CA LEU A 285 2.46 -19.25 -7.89
C LEU A 285 2.28 -20.77 -8.12
N LEU A 286 1.92 -21.53 -7.08
CA LEU A 286 1.65 -22.97 -7.22
C LEU A 286 0.40 -23.23 -8.06
N ALA A 287 -0.67 -22.44 -7.90
CA ALA A 287 -1.84 -22.56 -8.76
C ALA A 287 -1.48 -22.32 -10.23
N LEU A 288 -0.64 -21.31 -10.50
CA LEU A 288 -0.18 -20.99 -11.84
C LEU A 288 0.65 -22.14 -12.44
N ILE A 289 1.57 -22.72 -11.64
CA ILE A 289 2.45 -23.81 -12.06
C ILE A 289 1.69 -25.13 -12.23
N GLU A 290 0.93 -25.55 -11.23
CA GLU A 290 0.34 -26.89 -11.16
C GLU A 290 -1.00 -26.98 -11.89
N LYS A 291 -1.89 -25.97 -11.72
CA LYS A 291 -3.24 -26.01 -12.30
C LYS A 291 -3.29 -25.48 -13.73
N PHE A 292 -2.41 -24.52 -14.07
CA PHE A 292 -2.40 -23.85 -15.37
C PHE A 292 -1.11 -24.11 -16.17
N SER A 293 -0.31 -25.09 -15.78
CA SER A 293 0.92 -25.50 -16.49
C SER A 293 1.91 -24.34 -16.71
N GLY A 294 1.94 -23.37 -15.79
CA GLY A 294 2.78 -22.16 -15.86
C GLY A 294 2.13 -20.98 -16.56
N GLY A 295 0.94 -21.11 -17.11
CA GLY A 295 0.19 -20.09 -17.82
C GLY A 295 0.37 -20.14 -19.34
N PRO A 296 -0.12 -19.14 -20.10
CA PRO A 296 -0.76 -17.90 -19.63
C PRO A 296 -2.19 -18.11 -19.14
N VAL A 297 -2.57 -17.42 -18.05
CA VAL A 297 -3.92 -17.48 -17.46
C VAL A 297 -4.46 -16.09 -17.14
N GLY A 298 -5.75 -15.89 -17.39
CA GLY A 298 -6.46 -14.64 -17.07
C GLY A 298 -6.58 -14.43 -15.56
N LEU A 299 -6.66 -13.16 -15.15
CA LEU A 299 -6.74 -12.74 -13.74
C LEU A 299 -7.92 -13.39 -13.01
N ASP A 300 -9.11 -13.36 -13.60
CA ASP A 300 -10.33 -13.90 -12.98
C ASP A 300 -10.26 -15.41 -12.73
N ASN A 301 -9.70 -16.16 -13.68
CA ASN A 301 -9.49 -17.60 -13.50
C ASN A 301 -8.51 -17.91 -12.38
N LEU A 302 -7.45 -17.08 -12.24
CA LEU A 302 -6.47 -17.23 -11.19
C LEU A 302 -7.09 -16.87 -9.83
N ALA A 303 -7.87 -15.79 -9.77
CA ALA A 303 -8.62 -15.34 -8.60
C ALA A 303 -9.56 -16.45 -8.07
N HIS A 304 -10.38 -17.03 -8.94
CA HIS A 304 -11.23 -18.15 -8.61
C HIS A 304 -10.44 -19.38 -8.14
N ALA A 305 -9.30 -19.69 -8.80
CA ALA A 305 -8.48 -20.87 -8.48
C ALA A 305 -7.87 -20.81 -7.08
N ILE A 306 -7.57 -19.60 -6.57
CA ILE A 306 -6.98 -19.40 -5.24
C ILE A 306 -7.98 -18.89 -4.20
N GLY A 307 -9.22 -18.54 -4.61
CA GLY A 307 -10.26 -18.02 -3.71
C GLY A 307 -9.91 -16.64 -3.17
N GLU A 308 -9.44 -15.73 -4.03
CA GLU A 308 -9.07 -14.36 -3.68
C GLU A 308 -9.69 -13.38 -4.69
N ASP A 309 -9.85 -12.11 -4.29
CA ASP A 309 -10.32 -11.07 -5.19
C ASP A 309 -9.28 -10.70 -6.24
N ALA A 310 -9.72 -10.49 -7.48
CA ALA A 310 -8.87 -10.10 -8.59
C ALA A 310 -8.09 -8.81 -8.30
N GLU A 311 -8.72 -7.83 -7.65
CA GLU A 311 -8.10 -6.56 -7.24
C GLU A 311 -6.97 -6.79 -6.22
N THR A 312 -7.15 -7.70 -5.26
CA THR A 312 -6.10 -8.07 -4.30
C THR A 312 -4.89 -8.70 -5.00
N ILE A 313 -5.13 -9.59 -5.97
CA ILE A 313 -4.03 -10.18 -6.74
C ILE A 313 -3.28 -9.10 -7.48
N GLU A 314 -3.99 -8.24 -8.23
CA GLU A 314 -3.38 -7.23 -9.11
C GLU A 314 -2.64 -6.14 -8.34
N ASP A 315 -3.18 -5.67 -7.21
CA ASP A 315 -2.64 -4.53 -6.49
C ASP A 315 -1.66 -4.90 -5.38
N VAL A 316 -1.76 -6.11 -4.82
CA VAL A 316 -1.00 -6.50 -3.62
C VAL A 316 0.01 -7.62 -3.90
N LEU A 317 -0.42 -8.70 -4.59
CA LEU A 317 0.43 -9.87 -4.80
C LEU A 317 1.35 -9.70 -6.02
N GLU A 318 0.78 -9.38 -7.17
CA GLU A 318 1.52 -9.29 -8.44
C GLU A 318 2.68 -8.29 -8.42
N PRO A 319 2.56 -7.06 -7.88
CA PRO A 319 3.64 -6.08 -7.98
C PRO A 319 4.96 -6.57 -7.39
N PHE A 320 4.90 -7.25 -6.26
CA PHE A 320 6.08 -7.85 -5.64
C PHE A 320 6.60 -9.06 -6.44
N LEU A 321 5.72 -9.97 -6.82
CA LEU A 321 6.09 -11.17 -7.57
C LEU A 321 6.69 -10.85 -8.94
N ILE A 322 6.19 -9.82 -9.60
CA ILE A 322 6.74 -9.32 -10.88
C ILE A 322 8.12 -8.71 -10.65
N GLN A 323 8.27 -7.86 -9.63
CA GLN A 323 9.56 -7.23 -9.31
C GLN A 323 10.63 -8.26 -8.97
N GLN A 324 10.26 -9.32 -8.23
CA GLN A 324 11.17 -10.40 -7.89
C GLN A 324 11.40 -11.38 -9.05
N GLY A 325 10.73 -11.18 -10.18
CA GLY A 325 10.87 -12.01 -11.35
C GLY A 325 10.28 -13.40 -11.21
N TYR A 326 9.27 -13.61 -10.35
CA TYR A 326 8.52 -14.85 -10.22
C TYR A 326 7.31 -14.94 -11.14
N LEU A 327 6.72 -13.78 -11.46
CA LEU A 327 5.54 -13.64 -12.28
C LEU A 327 5.83 -12.68 -13.44
N GLN A 328 5.25 -12.94 -14.61
CA GLN A 328 5.27 -12.03 -15.75
C GLN A 328 3.84 -11.82 -16.27
N ARG A 329 3.51 -10.58 -16.63
CA ARG A 329 2.25 -10.23 -17.31
C ARG A 329 2.48 -10.21 -18.82
N THR A 330 1.60 -10.88 -19.55
CA THR A 330 1.57 -10.88 -21.03
C THR A 330 0.19 -10.44 -21.51
N LEU A 331 0.05 -10.17 -22.79
CA LEU A 331 -1.26 -9.84 -23.40
C LEU A 331 -2.28 -10.98 -23.24
N ARG A 332 -1.82 -12.24 -23.07
CA ARG A 332 -2.67 -13.42 -22.91
C ARG A 332 -2.97 -13.74 -21.44
N GLY A 333 -2.29 -13.10 -20.49
CA GLY A 333 -2.46 -13.35 -19.06
C GLY A 333 -1.15 -13.44 -18.30
N ARG A 334 -1.20 -14.09 -17.13
CA ARG A 334 -0.08 -14.25 -16.20
C ARG A 334 0.65 -15.56 -16.47
N ILE A 335 1.98 -15.51 -16.40
CA ILE A 335 2.85 -16.67 -16.54
C ILE A 335 3.83 -16.75 -15.37
N ALA A 336 4.13 -17.97 -14.94
CA ALA A 336 5.19 -18.24 -13.97
C ALA A 336 6.54 -18.26 -14.68
N THR A 337 7.53 -17.59 -14.11
CA THR A 337 8.90 -17.55 -14.65
C THR A 337 9.70 -18.79 -14.22
N LEU A 338 10.86 -18.99 -14.83
CA LEU A 338 11.79 -20.05 -14.41
C LEU A 338 12.25 -19.90 -12.95
N SER A 339 12.30 -18.65 -12.44
CA SER A 339 12.64 -18.38 -11.05
C SER A 339 11.57 -18.92 -10.09
N ALA A 340 10.29 -18.83 -10.46
CA ALA A 340 9.20 -19.43 -9.68
C ALA A 340 9.32 -20.96 -9.61
N TYR A 341 9.56 -21.61 -10.72
CA TYR A 341 9.77 -23.07 -10.75
C TYR A 341 10.96 -23.50 -9.88
N ARG A 342 12.10 -22.79 -9.97
CA ARG A 342 13.28 -23.06 -9.16
C ARG A 342 13.02 -22.90 -7.67
N HIS A 343 12.26 -21.89 -7.29
CA HIS A 343 11.90 -21.61 -5.89
C HIS A 343 11.17 -22.79 -5.25
N PHE A 344 10.26 -23.44 -5.99
CA PHE A 344 9.52 -24.60 -5.51
C PHE A 344 10.22 -25.93 -5.80
N GLY A 345 11.41 -25.95 -6.40
CA GLY A 345 12.10 -27.17 -6.79
C GLY A 345 11.39 -27.98 -7.88
N ILE A 346 10.51 -27.33 -8.67
CA ILE A 346 9.73 -27.96 -9.73
C ILE A 346 10.47 -27.80 -11.07
N VAL A 347 10.51 -28.86 -11.87
CA VAL A 347 11.12 -28.77 -13.20
C VAL A 347 10.16 -28.10 -14.18
N ALA A 348 10.60 -26.98 -14.76
CA ALA A 348 9.80 -26.24 -15.74
C ALA A 348 9.61 -27.11 -17.02
N PRO A 349 8.36 -27.26 -17.51
CA PRO A 349 8.09 -27.96 -18.76
C PRO A 349 8.71 -27.22 -19.96
N ALA A 350 8.99 -27.96 -21.06
CA ALA A 350 9.63 -27.39 -22.26
C ALA A 350 8.84 -26.21 -22.82
N ALA A 351 7.51 -26.30 -22.86
CA ALA A 351 6.63 -25.22 -23.31
C ALA A 351 6.75 -23.94 -22.48
N ALA A 352 6.98 -24.03 -21.16
CA ALA A 352 7.21 -22.86 -20.31
C ALA A 352 8.59 -22.21 -20.56
N ARG A 353 9.58 -23.00 -21.02
CA ARG A 353 10.90 -22.48 -21.39
C ARG A 353 10.85 -21.70 -22.71
N ASP A 354 10.08 -22.18 -23.68
CA ASP A 354 9.92 -21.55 -25.00
C ASP A 354 9.16 -20.22 -24.87
N LEU A 355 8.10 -20.15 -24.05
CA LEU A 355 7.35 -18.92 -23.79
C LEU A 355 8.19 -17.80 -23.12
N LEU A 356 9.29 -18.17 -22.46
CA LEU A 356 10.18 -17.24 -21.75
C LEU A 356 11.45 -16.91 -22.55
N SER A 357 11.72 -17.60 -23.67
CA SER A 357 12.85 -17.33 -24.57
C SER A 357 12.56 -16.28 -25.64
N ASP A 358 11.28 -15.96 -25.88
CA ASP A 358 10.82 -14.99 -26.89
C ASP A 358 10.77 -13.52 -26.38
N HIS A 359 11.39 -13.26 -25.25
CA HIS A 359 11.53 -11.91 -24.62
C HIS A 359 12.93 -11.78 -24.02
#